data_8b18f8795fdaea33541dd459a3174435
#
_entry.id   8b18f8795fdaea33541dd459a3174435
#
_cell.length_a   1.000
_cell.length_b   1.000
_cell.length_c   1.000
_cell.angle_alpha   90.00
_cell.angle_beta   90.00
_cell.angle_gamma   90.00
#
_symmetry.space_group_name_H-M   'P 1'
#
loop_
_entity.id
_entity.type
_entity.pdbx_description
1 polymer ?
#
loop_
_entity_poly.entity_id
_entity_poly.type
_entity_poly.pdbx_seq_one_letter_code
_entity_poly.pdbx_strand_id
1 'polypeptide(L)'
;MSSSKMLNKILQGDCMDLLPLIPDHSVDMILCDLPYGITGCAWDKILPLDALWDQYKRVITDHGAIVLTANQPFTSRLILSNPKMYRYCWYWRKNIAVGHLNAKLQPMRVIEDVLIFSRLAPRYYPHGIYAVDHPRCHRPRRSEHYGAHDKSTERTVCNYPKNCLEFPHDKNRIHPTQKPIALWEYLICT
;
A
#
# COMPACT_ATOMS: atom_id res chain seq x y z
N MET A 1 -4.26 -24.48 15.02
CA MET A 1 -3.93 -23.63 16.19
C MET A 1 -5.06 -22.64 16.40
N SER A 2 -5.43 -22.35 17.66
CA SER A 2 -6.49 -21.35 17.94
C SER A 2 -6.02 -19.94 17.54
N SER A 3 -6.88 -19.14 16.89
CA SER A 3 -6.65 -17.74 16.46
C SER A 3 -6.03 -16.87 17.57
N SER A 4 -6.40 -17.12 18.83
CA SER A 4 -5.89 -16.38 19.99
C SER A 4 -4.38 -16.58 20.25
N LYS A 5 -3.77 -17.64 19.74
CA LYS A 5 -2.33 -17.89 19.91
C LYS A 5 -1.44 -17.06 19.01
N MET A 6 -1.99 -16.45 17.94
CA MET A 6 -1.23 -15.64 16.98
C MET A 6 -1.41 -14.13 17.19
N LEU A 7 -2.41 -13.73 17.98
CA LEU A 7 -2.72 -12.33 18.23
C LEU A 7 -1.58 -11.63 19.00
N ASN A 8 -1.14 -10.48 18.54
CA ASN A 8 -0.05 -9.67 19.13
C ASN A 8 1.27 -10.47 19.29
N LYS A 9 1.58 -11.34 18.32
CA LYS A 9 2.82 -12.13 18.30
C LYS A 9 3.69 -11.76 17.12
N ILE A 10 4.99 -11.86 17.34
CA ILE A 10 5.99 -11.88 16.25
C ILE A 10 6.30 -13.36 15.99
N LEU A 11 6.04 -13.79 14.76
CA LEU A 11 6.32 -15.15 14.32
C LEU A 11 7.52 -15.13 13.38
N GLN A 12 8.55 -15.89 13.68
CA GLN A 12 9.70 -16.08 12.81
C GLN A 12 9.52 -17.34 11.98
N GLY A 13 9.66 -17.23 10.66
CA GLY A 13 9.54 -18.37 9.74
C GLY A 13 9.26 -17.93 8.32
N ASP A 14 9.16 -18.90 7.41
CA ASP A 14 8.70 -18.64 6.05
C ASP A 14 7.22 -18.26 6.08
N CYS A 15 6.87 -17.14 5.44
CA CYS A 15 5.48 -16.68 5.39
C CYS A 15 4.57 -17.69 4.66
N MET A 16 5.10 -18.48 3.72
CA MET A 16 4.32 -19.49 3.01
C MET A 16 3.95 -20.68 3.91
N ASP A 17 4.72 -20.94 4.97
CA ASP A 17 4.40 -21.94 5.99
C ASP A 17 3.49 -21.36 7.09
N LEU A 18 3.60 -20.07 7.38
CA LEU A 18 2.85 -19.43 8.47
C LEU A 18 1.46 -18.94 8.02
N LEU A 19 1.31 -18.44 6.80
CA LEU A 19 0.03 -17.95 6.28
C LEU A 19 -1.09 -19.01 6.37
N PRO A 20 -0.87 -20.31 6.04
CA PRO A 20 -1.89 -21.34 6.18
C PRO A 20 -2.45 -21.53 7.59
N LEU A 21 -1.74 -21.07 8.62
CA LEU A 21 -2.17 -21.14 10.02
C LEU A 21 -3.14 -20.01 10.41
N ILE A 22 -3.25 -18.97 9.59
CA ILE A 22 -4.16 -17.85 9.82
C ILE A 22 -5.56 -18.26 9.36
N PRO A 23 -6.62 -18.03 10.17
CA PRO A 23 -7.98 -18.34 9.77
C PRO A 23 -8.46 -17.55 8.55
N ASP A 24 -9.41 -18.10 7.80
CA ASP A 24 -10.04 -17.44 6.67
C ASP A 24 -10.78 -16.18 7.11
N HIS A 25 -10.73 -15.13 6.27
CA HIS A 25 -11.45 -13.87 6.48
C HIS A 25 -11.27 -13.24 7.87
N SER A 26 -10.06 -13.38 8.46
CA SER A 26 -9.75 -12.93 9.82
C SER A 26 -8.82 -11.73 9.91
N VAL A 27 -8.32 -11.25 8.77
CA VAL A 27 -7.33 -10.17 8.70
C VAL A 27 -7.95 -8.97 7.99
N ASP A 28 -7.97 -7.81 8.65
CA ASP A 28 -8.48 -6.56 8.07
C ASP A 28 -7.41 -5.80 7.29
N MET A 29 -6.13 -6.03 7.57
CA MET A 29 -5.03 -5.40 6.84
C MET A 29 -3.84 -6.35 6.73
N ILE A 30 -3.28 -6.44 5.52
CA ILE A 30 -1.95 -6.98 5.27
C ILE A 30 -1.07 -5.80 4.87
N LEU A 31 -0.01 -5.54 5.64
CA LEU A 31 0.99 -4.50 5.33
C LEU A 31 2.34 -5.17 5.22
N CYS A 32 2.91 -5.21 4.01
CA CYS A 32 4.09 -6.02 3.75
C CYS A 32 5.07 -5.35 2.78
N ASP A 33 6.35 -5.50 3.11
CA ASP A 33 7.49 -5.16 2.25
C ASP A 33 8.05 -6.47 1.66
N LEU A 34 7.56 -6.85 0.49
CA LEU A 34 7.96 -8.08 -0.19
C LEU A 34 9.40 -7.95 -0.73
N PRO A 35 10.12 -9.05 -0.93
CA PRO A 35 11.37 -9.02 -1.69
C PRO A 35 11.08 -8.70 -3.17
N TYR A 36 11.81 -7.72 -3.73
CA TYR A 36 11.57 -7.22 -5.10
C TYR A 36 12.40 -7.93 -6.16
N GLY A 37 13.44 -8.70 -5.75
CA GLY A 37 14.36 -9.34 -6.68
C GLY A 37 15.27 -8.37 -7.46
N ILE A 38 15.58 -7.22 -6.87
CA ILE A 38 16.36 -6.14 -7.51
C ILE A 38 17.72 -5.89 -6.86
N THR A 39 18.02 -6.61 -5.79
CA THR A 39 19.32 -6.54 -5.08
C THR A 39 20.11 -7.83 -5.25
N GLY A 40 21.42 -7.79 -4.98
CA GLY A 40 22.26 -8.98 -4.96
C GLY A 40 22.15 -9.82 -3.68
N CYS A 41 21.23 -9.49 -2.77
CA CYS A 41 21.08 -10.18 -1.49
C CYS A 41 20.41 -11.54 -1.66
N ALA A 42 20.87 -12.55 -0.97
CA ALA A 42 20.35 -13.92 -1.07
C ALA A 42 18.87 -14.04 -0.66
N TRP A 43 18.41 -13.15 0.23
CA TRP A 43 17.01 -13.08 0.69
C TRP A 43 16.08 -12.33 -0.26
N ASP A 44 16.61 -11.54 -1.21
CA ASP A 44 15.78 -10.73 -2.12
C ASP A 44 15.33 -11.56 -3.33
N LYS A 45 14.57 -12.61 -3.08
CA LYS A 45 13.99 -13.49 -4.10
C LYS A 45 12.49 -13.27 -4.15
N ILE A 46 11.96 -12.98 -5.34
CA ILE A 46 10.52 -12.82 -5.55
C ILE A 46 9.79 -14.11 -5.16
N LEU A 47 8.81 -13.98 -4.28
CA LEU A 47 7.95 -15.10 -3.87
C LEU A 47 7.06 -15.59 -5.06
N PRO A 48 6.59 -16.84 -5.04
CA PRO A 48 5.61 -17.33 -6.01
C PRO A 48 4.28 -16.59 -5.83
N LEU A 49 4.04 -15.55 -6.67
CA LEU A 49 2.93 -14.62 -6.50
C LEU A 49 1.56 -15.30 -6.52
N ASP A 50 1.36 -16.33 -7.34
CA ASP A 50 0.08 -17.06 -7.40
C ASP A 50 -0.25 -17.70 -6.04
N ALA A 51 0.68 -18.44 -5.46
CA ALA A 51 0.51 -19.06 -4.14
C ALA A 51 0.35 -18.01 -3.03
N LEU A 52 1.09 -16.89 -3.10
CA LEU A 52 0.96 -15.78 -2.17
C LEU A 52 -0.45 -15.16 -2.25
N TRP A 53 -0.96 -14.91 -3.46
CA TRP A 53 -2.30 -14.37 -3.67
C TRP A 53 -3.40 -15.31 -3.19
N ASP A 54 -3.22 -16.63 -3.32
CA ASP A 54 -4.19 -17.59 -2.80
C ASP A 54 -4.33 -17.47 -1.28
N GLN A 55 -3.20 -17.34 -0.57
CA GLN A 55 -3.21 -17.12 0.88
C GLN A 55 -3.76 -15.75 1.27
N TYR A 56 -3.31 -14.69 0.62
CA TYR A 56 -3.79 -13.33 0.91
C TYR A 56 -5.30 -13.21 0.68
N LYS A 57 -5.81 -13.74 -0.43
CA LYS A 57 -7.26 -13.80 -0.71
C LYS A 57 -8.02 -14.60 0.35
N ARG A 58 -7.46 -15.67 0.84
CA ARG A 58 -8.11 -16.52 1.85
C ARG A 58 -8.25 -15.80 3.19
N VAL A 59 -7.17 -15.15 3.66
CA VAL A 59 -7.15 -14.58 5.02
C VAL A 59 -7.76 -13.19 5.11
N ILE A 60 -7.76 -12.39 4.02
CA ILE A 60 -8.24 -11.01 4.06
C ILE A 60 -9.76 -10.94 4.10
N THR A 61 -10.32 -10.01 4.87
CA THR A 61 -11.75 -9.69 4.86
C THR A 61 -12.15 -8.97 3.56
N ASP A 62 -13.44 -8.90 3.25
CA ASP A 62 -13.92 -8.33 1.97
C ASP A 62 -13.54 -6.87 1.77
N HIS A 63 -13.55 -6.08 2.83
CA HIS A 63 -13.15 -4.66 2.86
C HIS A 63 -11.75 -4.45 3.42
N GLY A 64 -11.00 -5.53 3.65
CA GLY A 64 -9.62 -5.46 4.13
C GLY A 64 -8.67 -4.95 3.05
N ALA A 65 -7.63 -4.25 3.48
CA ALA A 65 -6.60 -3.70 2.60
C ALA A 65 -5.36 -4.58 2.57
N ILE A 66 -4.85 -4.88 1.37
CA ILE A 66 -3.53 -5.47 1.17
C ILE A 66 -2.63 -4.36 0.65
N VAL A 67 -1.68 -3.95 1.47
CA VAL A 67 -0.77 -2.81 1.24
C VAL A 67 0.63 -3.35 1.04
N LEU A 68 1.16 -3.20 -0.17
CA LEU A 68 2.43 -3.76 -0.58
C LEU A 68 3.36 -2.68 -1.11
N THR A 69 4.56 -2.56 -0.55
CA THR A 69 5.58 -1.69 -1.12
C THR A 69 6.22 -2.36 -2.34
N ALA A 70 6.62 -1.56 -3.31
CA ALA A 70 7.23 -2.04 -4.54
C ALA A 70 8.09 -0.98 -5.24
N ASN A 71 8.95 -1.43 -6.14
CA ASN A 71 9.68 -0.62 -7.11
C ASN A 71 9.63 -1.26 -8.49
N GLN A 72 9.73 -0.46 -9.55
CA GLN A 72 9.84 -1.01 -10.90
C GLN A 72 11.11 -1.86 -11.07
N PRO A 73 11.04 -2.99 -11.81
CA PRO A 73 9.91 -3.54 -12.59
C PRO A 73 8.94 -4.39 -11.75
N PHE A 74 9.24 -4.65 -10.46
CA PHE A 74 8.42 -5.48 -9.59
C PHE A 74 6.99 -4.93 -9.41
N THR A 75 6.82 -3.60 -9.33
CA THR A 75 5.51 -2.93 -9.29
C THR A 75 4.59 -3.41 -10.41
N SER A 76 5.07 -3.37 -11.66
CA SER A 76 4.28 -3.80 -12.82
C SER A 76 3.94 -5.28 -12.75
N ARG A 77 4.90 -6.12 -12.36
CA ARG A 77 4.68 -7.56 -12.19
C ARG A 77 3.63 -7.85 -11.11
N LEU A 78 3.68 -7.13 -10.00
CA LEU A 78 2.77 -7.32 -8.87
C LEU A 78 1.34 -6.89 -9.24
N ILE A 79 1.16 -5.76 -9.94
CA ILE A 79 -0.15 -5.32 -10.43
C ILE A 79 -0.73 -6.33 -11.42
N LEU A 80 0.08 -6.79 -12.39
CA LEU A 80 -0.36 -7.74 -13.40
C LEU A 80 -0.68 -9.11 -12.83
N SER A 81 -0.08 -9.50 -11.71
CA SER A 81 -0.39 -10.78 -11.06
C SER A 81 -1.79 -10.81 -10.42
N ASN A 82 -2.38 -9.64 -10.09
CA ASN A 82 -3.74 -9.58 -9.54
C ASN A 82 -4.46 -8.24 -9.88
N PRO A 83 -4.71 -7.94 -11.17
CA PRO A 83 -5.26 -6.66 -11.60
C PRO A 83 -6.70 -6.43 -11.11
N LYS A 84 -7.46 -7.52 -10.85
CA LYS A 84 -8.85 -7.42 -10.37
C LYS A 84 -8.96 -6.83 -8.96
N MET A 85 -7.98 -7.10 -8.11
CA MET A 85 -7.96 -6.57 -6.74
C MET A 85 -7.21 -5.24 -6.63
N TYR A 86 -6.41 -4.84 -7.60
CA TYR A 86 -5.71 -3.56 -7.58
C TYR A 86 -6.70 -2.40 -7.51
N ARG A 87 -6.45 -1.44 -6.59
CA ARG A 87 -7.31 -0.28 -6.36
C ARG A 87 -6.63 1.03 -6.74
N TYR A 88 -5.51 1.34 -6.10
CA TYR A 88 -4.74 2.55 -6.33
C TYR A 88 -3.32 2.41 -5.78
N CYS A 89 -2.50 3.43 -6.03
CA CYS A 89 -1.12 3.52 -5.57
C CYS A 89 -0.90 4.82 -4.81
N TRP A 90 -0.22 4.73 -3.67
CA TRP A 90 0.47 5.83 -3.05
C TRP A 90 1.92 5.83 -3.51
N TYR A 91 2.52 7.01 -3.60
CA TYR A 91 3.92 7.20 -3.96
C TYR A 91 4.66 7.77 -2.75
N TRP A 92 5.51 6.96 -2.15
CA TRP A 92 6.37 7.45 -1.08
C TRP A 92 7.58 8.15 -1.68
N ARG A 93 7.67 9.49 -1.46
CA ARG A 93 8.82 10.30 -1.84
C ARG A 93 9.85 10.29 -0.71
N LYS A 94 11.01 9.74 -1.01
CA LYS A 94 12.16 9.66 -0.11
C LYS A 94 12.86 11.01 -0.02
N ASN A 95 13.42 11.32 1.13
CA ASN A 95 14.28 12.50 1.31
C ASN A 95 15.69 12.32 0.73
N ILE A 96 16.10 11.09 0.40
CA ILE A 96 17.40 10.74 -0.18
C ILE A 96 17.18 9.95 -1.46
N ALA A 97 17.81 10.38 -2.55
CA ALA A 97 17.82 9.65 -3.80
C ALA A 97 18.72 8.42 -3.72
N VAL A 98 18.31 7.33 -4.34
CA VAL A 98 19.06 6.08 -4.41
C VAL A 98 19.45 5.72 -5.85
N GLY A 99 20.49 4.89 -6.02
CA GLY A 99 20.97 4.43 -7.34
C GLY A 99 22.09 5.30 -7.91
N HIS A 100 22.90 5.95 -7.07
CA HIS A 100 24.00 6.82 -7.49
C HIS A 100 25.04 6.12 -8.39
N LEU A 101 25.25 4.82 -8.24
CA LEU A 101 26.19 4.05 -9.10
C LEU A 101 25.79 4.09 -10.58
N ASN A 102 24.49 4.23 -10.85
CA ASN A 102 23.93 4.29 -12.21
C ASN A 102 23.53 5.72 -12.63
N ALA A 103 23.91 6.75 -11.87
CA ALA A 103 23.45 8.13 -12.11
C ALA A 103 23.89 8.71 -13.47
N LYS A 104 24.92 8.14 -14.09
CA LYS A 104 25.35 8.50 -15.45
C LYS A 104 24.52 7.86 -16.57
N LEU A 105 23.76 6.81 -16.26
CA LEU A 105 22.99 6.01 -17.21
C LEU A 105 21.48 6.23 -17.08
N GLN A 106 21.01 6.56 -15.89
CA GLN A 106 19.57 6.74 -15.59
C GLN A 106 19.38 7.70 -14.41
N PRO A 107 18.20 8.32 -14.29
CA PRO A 107 17.88 9.17 -13.13
C PRO A 107 17.94 8.41 -11.81
N MET A 108 18.39 9.09 -10.75
CA MET A 108 18.32 8.57 -9.40
C MET A 108 16.87 8.50 -8.92
N ARG A 109 16.54 7.45 -8.17
CA ARG A 109 15.18 7.18 -7.72
C ARG A 109 14.89 7.82 -6.37
N VAL A 110 13.80 8.58 -6.30
CA VAL A 110 13.29 9.20 -5.07
C VAL A 110 11.90 8.70 -4.70
N ILE A 111 11.26 7.94 -5.59
CA ILE A 111 9.89 7.42 -5.40
C ILE A 111 9.94 5.93 -5.16
N GLU A 112 9.06 5.48 -4.28
CA GLU A 112 8.73 4.08 -4.07
C GLU A 112 7.21 3.91 -4.06
N ASP A 113 6.72 2.86 -4.69
CA ASP A 113 5.30 2.60 -4.84
C ASP A 113 4.74 1.89 -3.60
N VAL A 114 3.53 2.26 -3.19
CA VAL A 114 2.75 1.56 -2.16
C VAL A 114 1.42 1.19 -2.77
N LEU A 115 1.28 -0.07 -3.15
CA LEU A 115 0.15 -0.59 -3.90
C LEU A 115 -0.94 -1.07 -2.97
N ILE A 116 -2.18 -0.68 -3.27
CA ILE A 116 -3.35 -1.07 -2.49
C ILE A 116 -4.19 -2.05 -3.32
N PHE A 117 -4.43 -3.22 -2.71
CA PHE A 117 -5.32 -4.23 -3.25
C PHE A 117 -6.44 -4.52 -2.26
N SER A 118 -7.62 -4.83 -2.74
CA SER A 118 -8.78 -5.23 -1.94
C SER A 118 -9.84 -5.91 -2.80
N ARG A 119 -10.63 -6.82 -2.23
CA ARG A 119 -11.76 -7.46 -2.93
C ARG A 119 -12.84 -6.46 -3.30
N LEU A 120 -13.33 -5.74 -2.30
CA LEU A 120 -14.29 -4.64 -2.45
C LEU A 120 -13.57 -3.31 -2.21
N ALA A 121 -14.28 -2.20 -2.12
CA ALA A 121 -13.69 -0.93 -1.72
C ALA A 121 -13.09 -1.07 -0.31
N PRO A 122 -11.78 -0.85 -0.12
CA PRO A 122 -11.18 -0.94 1.19
C PRO A 122 -11.74 0.12 2.13
N ARG A 123 -11.70 -0.15 3.43
CA ARG A 123 -11.92 0.89 4.42
C ARG A 123 -10.82 1.93 4.27
N TYR A 124 -11.20 3.20 4.25
CA TYR A 124 -10.27 4.30 4.07
C TYR A 124 -10.63 5.46 4.99
N TYR A 125 -9.69 5.86 5.83
CA TYR A 125 -9.86 6.94 6.80
C TYR A 125 -8.89 8.08 6.45
N PRO A 126 -9.34 9.05 5.62
CA PRO A 126 -8.46 10.12 5.16
C PRO A 126 -7.96 11.01 6.30
N HIS A 127 -6.63 11.14 6.40
CA HIS A 127 -6.00 12.00 7.40
C HIS A 127 -5.96 13.46 6.96
N GLY A 128 -5.98 14.37 7.95
CA GLY A 128 -5.78 15.80 7.72
C GLY A 128 -6.97 16.52 7.08
N ILE A 129 -8.13 15.87 6.96
CA ILE A 129 -9.35 16.52 6.52
C ILE A 129 -9.88 17.44 7.61
N TYR A 130 -10.50 18.56 7.24
CA TYR A 130 -11.18 19.47 8.15
C TYR A 130 -12.48 20.01 7.53
N ALA A 131 -13.45 20.36 8.38
CA ALA A 131 -14.70 20.95 7.95
C ALA A 131 -14.46 22.31 7.29
N VAL A 132 -15.29 22.66 6.31
CA VAL A 132 -15.27 24.00 5.72
C VAL A 132 -16.37 24.86 6.35
N ASP A 133 -16.04 26.11 6.70
CA ASP A 133 -16.99 27.05 7.30
C ASP A 133 -18.16 27.39 6.39
N HIS A 134 -17.91 27.36 5.08
CA HIS A 134 -18.91 27.63 4.03
C HIS A 134 -18.97 26.47 3.04
N PRO A 135 -19.87 25.51 3.23
CA PRO A 135 -20.05 24.41 2.30
C PRO A 135 -20.37 24.91 0.89
N ARG A 136 -19.66 24.34 -0.09
CA ARG A 136 -19.89 24.65 -1.50
C ARG A 136 -20.68 23.53 -2.16
N CYS A 137 -21.87 23.86 -2.66
CA CYS A 137 -22.65 22.94 -3.49
C CYS A 137 -22.06 22.90 -4.90
N HIS A 138 -21.64 21.73 -5.33
CA HIS A 138 -21.36 21.47 -6.73
C HIS A 138 -22.66 21.08 -7.44
N ARG A 139 -23.09 21.91 -8.39
CA ARG A 139 -24.23 21.59 -9.24
C ARG A 139 -23.87 20.43 -10.17
N PRO A 140 -24.86 19.61 -10.55
CA PRO A 140 -24.64 18.56 -11.54
C PRO A 140 -24.04 19.17 -12.81
N ARG A 141 -22.95 18.59 -13.30
CA ARG A 141 -22.32 18.98 -14.57
C ARG A 141 -22.19 17.75 -15.44
N ARG A 142 -22.65 17.89 -16.68
CA ARG A 142 -22.28 16.97 -17.74
C ARG A 142 -20.89 17.37 -18.24
N SER A 143 -19.92 16.47 -18.20
CA SER A 143 -18.65 16.69 -18.87
C SER A 143 -18.36 15.50 -19.78
N GLU A 144 -17.76 15.76 -20.92
CA GLU A 144 -17.35 14.73 -21.87
C GLU A 144 -16.36 13.74 -21.24
N HIS A 145 -15.57 14.20 -20.25
CA HIS A 145 -14.52 13.39 -19.61
C HIS A 145 -15.02 12.58 -18.39
N TYR A 146 -16.02 13.05 -17.67
CA TYR A 146 -16.46 12.44 -16.40
C TYR A 146 -17.90 11.91 -16.43
N GLY A 147 -18.55 11.97 -17.59
CA GLY A 147 -19.95 11.55 -17.72
C GLY A 147 -20.93 12.50 -17.01
N ALA A 148 -22.15 12.02 -16.79
CA ALA A 148 -23.18 12.76 -16.10
C ALA A 148 -23.06 12.53 -14.58
N HIS A 149 -22.83 13.58 -13.82
CA HIS A 149 -23.00 13.60 -12.38
C HIS A 149 -24.38 14.19 -12.08
N ASP A 150 -25.37 13.30 -11.92
CA ASP A 150 -26.78 13.69 -11.77
C ASP A 150 -27.14 14.17 -10.37
N LYS A 151 -26.21 14.07 -9.39
CA LYS A 151 -26.45 14.51 -8.01
C LYS A 151 -25.64 15.75 -7.69
N SER A 152 -26.29 16.74 -7.07
CA SER A 152 -25.58 17.82 -6.40
C SER A 152 -24.80 17.23 -5.21
N THR A 153 -23.54 17.57 -5.08
CA THR A 153 -22.70 17.18 -3.93
C THR A 153 -22.33 18.41 -3.13
N GLU A 154 -22.56 18.35 -1.84
CA GLU A 154 -22.14 19.40 -0.92
C GLU A 154 -20.74 19.07 -0.39
N ARG A 155 -19.81 20.00 -0.59
CA ARG A 155 -18.47 19.88 -0.05
C ARG A 155 -18.45 20.44 1.37
N THR A 156 -18.55 19.56 2.36
CA THR A 156 -18.55 19.88 3.78
C THR A 156 -17.15 19.77 4.41
N VAL A 157 -16.23 19.08 3.73
CA VAL A 157 -14.84 18.88 4.17
C VAL A 157 -13.86 19.16 3.05
N CYS A 158 -12.63 19.50 3.42
CA CYS A 158 -11.55 19.73 2.46
C CYS A 158 -10.23 19.12 2.94
N ASN A 159 -9.17 19.32 2.16
CA ASN A 159 -7.82 18.80 2.41
C ASN A 159 -7.74 17.27 2.40
N TYR A 160 -8.43 16.62 1.46
CA TYR A 160 -8.23 15.19 1.25
C TYR A 160 -6.76 14.89 0.90
N PRO A 161 -6.22 13.78 1.42
CA PRO A 161 -4.84 13.35 1.13
C PRO A 161 -4.58 13.24 -0.36
N LYS A 162 -3.36 13.61 -0.76
CA LYS A 162 -2.84 13.37 -2.11
C LYS A 162 -2.04 12.07 -2.09
N ASN A 163 -1.96 11.41 -3.22
CA ASN A 163 -1.28 10.11 -3.33
C ASN A 163 0.26 10.18 -3.28
N CYS A 164 0.84 11.33 -2.99
CA CYS A 164 2.27 11.50 -2.75
C CYS A 164 2.51 11.73 -1.25
N LEU A 165 3.24 10.79 -0.63
CA LEU A 165 3.57 10.79 0.79
C LEU A 165 5.04 11.19 0.97
N GLU A 166 5.32 12.10 1.90
CA GLU A 166 6.67 12.55 2.20
C GLU A 166 7.04 12.17 3.64
N PHE A 167 7.76 11.07 3.78
CA PHE A 167 8.28 10.60 5.06
C PHE A 167 9.80 10.44 4.94
N PRO A 168 10.61 11.16 5.75
CA PRO A 168 12.05 10.97 5.76
C PRO A 168 12.42 9.59 6.33
N HIS A 169 13.57 9.08 5.94
CA HIS A 169 14.12 7.89 6.56
C HIS A 169 14.43 8.14 8.04
N ASP A 170 14.23 7.10 8.86
CA ASP A 170 14.61 7.14 10.26
C ASP A 170 16.13 7.34 10.41
N LYS A 171 16.54 8.11 11.42
CA LYS A 171 17.97 8.37 11.71
C LYS A 171 18.68 7.11 12.19
N ASN A 172 18.03 6.33 13.05
CA ASN A 172 18.57 5.12 13.68
C ASN A 172 17.97 3.86 13.02
N ARG A 173 18.40 3.55 11.80
CA ARG A 173 17.97 2.35 11.09
C ARG A 173 18.71 1.11 11.59
N ILE A 174 17.96 0.04 11.83
CA ILE A 174 18.51 -1.28 12.21
C ILE A 174 18.71 -2.18 10.98
N HIS A 175 18.13 -1.81 9.81
CA HIS A 175 18.28 -2.54 8.55
C HIS A 175 18.49 -1.57 7.39
N PRO A 176 19.35 -1.88 6.39
CA PRO A 176 19.65 -0.98 5.27
C PRO A 176 18.44 -0.55 4.43
N THR A 177 17.45 -1.44 4.27
CA THR A 177 16.24 -1.22 3.49
C THR A 177 15.03 -0.88 4.33
N GLN A 178 15.21 -0.61 5.63
CA GLN A 178 14.11 -0.26 6.54
C GLN A 178 13.30 0.91 6.00
N LYS A 179 11.98 0.74 5.98
CA LYS A 179 11.01 1.80 5.70
C LYS A 179 10.83 2.68 6.95
N PRO A 180 10.49 3.98 6.80
CA PRO A 180 10.22 4.84 7.95
C PRO A 180 9.04 4.34 8.79
N ILE A 181 9.20 4.39 10.10
CA ILE A 181 8.13 4.03 11.04
C ILE A 181 6.90 4.92 10.80
N ALA A 182 7.11 6.24 10.62
CA ALA A 182 6.03 7.18 10.36
C ALA A 182 5.23 6.87 9.08
N LEU A 183 5.85 6.29 8.04
CA LEU A 183 5.14 5.82 6.85
C LEU A 183 4.22 4.65 7.20
N TRP A 184 4.71 3.67 7.98
CA TRP A 184 3.92 2.52 8.40
C TRP A 184 2.74 2.94 9.28
N GLU A 185 2.98 3.82 10.26
CA GLU A 185 1.93 4.38 11.12
C GLU A 185 0.84 5.08 10.29
N TYR A 186 1.23 5.93 9.33
CA TYR A 186 0.28 6.58 8.44
C TYR A 186 -0.58 5.56 7.67
N LEU A 187 0.04 4.53 7.08
CA LEU A 187 -0.65 3.52 6.29
C LEU A 187 -1.57 2.63 7.15
N ILE A 188 -1.23 2.39 8.41
CA ILE A 188 -2.07 1.61 9.33
C ILE A 188 -3.30 2.40 9.77
N CYS A 189 -3.15 3.71 9.92
CA CYS A 189 -4.24 4.57 10.42
C CYS A 189 -5.15 5.11 9.30
N THR A 190 -4.78 4.96 8.04
CA THR A 190 -5.52 5.45 6.89
C THR A 190 -6.38 4.38 6.24
#